data_49e7fa78abd31a2fc200e30b79a10df3
#
_entry.id   49e7fa78abd31a2fc200e30b79a10df3
#
_cell.length_a   1.000
_cell.length_b   1.000
_cell.length_c   1.000
_cell.angle_alpha   90.00
_cell.angle_beta   90.00
_cell.angle_gamma   90.00
#
_symmetry.space_group_name_H-M   'P 1'
#
loop_
_entity.id
_entity.type
_entity.pdbx_description
1 polymer ?
#
loop_
_entity_poly.entity_id
_entity_poly.type
_entity_poly.pdbx_seq_one_letter_code
_entity_poly.pdbx_strand_id
1 'polypeptide(L)'
;MCSKAAETAIARRSGPKTGTGPPRSIELNALAACVDRLAALGCVAAETINALQEKIASQRFDLVVAGQFKRGKTSLVNALLGAELLPVSVVPLTSVVTAVSHGVEPSASIVLQTGETKSIALAALPGYVTEQGNPGNQKGVREALVRYPSPWLQGGLRLIDTPGVGSVYEHNTDAAHRFLPKADAVIFLLSVDQPLAQAECDFLKQIRRYSEKLFFVLNKIDLLTESELAQSLAFTRDALAKVLDVPPKLFPLSTRLAMGIGAPRSGMPTLLQALGEFMAHERDAALVASIARQASRALSETRFDSELELKSLSAPLHELDRKAALFRQKKVEILRAKDDLELLLVADAKRALHAPLNNDIEAFKEELKRWLVTNVESLGGEHHGIPLRSLHLLLEDQLKAQVREAFDAWQAGESATLERTFEASCARHAATIDEIVDGLFRYAADLFAIARPGRSEAAIHSVESHFYYKFWSEPPSLRILTWSLVFALPRRIGTRMVIDRARRYAMELVETQAGRMRYDFSRRIDQAVAAFRQSIEAKVDTATQGIETAIAKASKLHAAGLASVADRQDALSSKLRALDGVAACLAAAVGADGRLN
;
A
#
# COMPACT_ATOMS: atom_id res chain seq x y z
N MET A 1 3.91 -30.77 -15.22
CA MET A 1 5.24 -31.36 -14.92
C MET A 1 6.04 -30.56 -13.89
N CYS A 2 5.83 -29.27 -13.70
CA CYS A 2 6.48 -28.50 -12.62
C CYS A 2 6.01 -28.87 -11.19
N SER A 3 4.82 -29.45 -11.03
CA SER A 3 4.28 -29.91 -9.75
C SER A 3 5.13 -31.01 -9.08
N LYS A 4 5.70 -31.92 -9.88
CA LYS A 4 6.45 -33.08 -9.35
C LYS A 4 7.80 -32.75 -8.72
N ALA A 5 8.49 -31.71 -9.14
CA ALA A 5 9.78 -31.33 -8.55
C ALA A 5 9.61 -30.65 -7.18
N ALA A 6 8.56 -29.84 -7.02
CA ALA A 6 8.18 -29.26 -5.72
C ALA A 6 7.61 -30.34 -4.77
N GLU A 7 6.83 -31.29 -5.31
CA GLU A 7 6.31 -32.44 -4.54
C GLU A 7 7.42 -33.31 -3.96
N THR A 8 8.53 -33.50 -4.68
CA THR A 8 9.62 -34.37 -4.20
C THR A 8 10.45 -33.76 -3.07
N ALA A 9 10.55 -32.43 -2.99
CA ALA A 9 11.23 -31.74 -1.90
C ALA A 9 10.38 -31.71 -0.60
N ILE A 10 9.05 -31.64 -0.74
CA ILE A 10 8.09 -31.59 0.38
C ILE A 10 7.68 -32.99 0.84
N ALA A 11 7.57 -33.96 -0.07
CA ALA A 11 7.10 -35.32 0.22
C ALA A 11 8.03 -36.15 1.12
N ARG A 12 9.28 -35.76 1.33
CA ARG A 12 10.21 -36.49 2.21
C ARG A 12 9.93 -36.31 3.71
N ARG A 13 8.96 -35.47 4.11
CA ARG A 13 8.55 -35.27 5.52
C ARG A 13 7.11 -35.69 5.86
N SER A 14 6.32 -36.17 4.91
CA SER A 14 4.92 -36.56 5.17
C SER A 14 4.71 -38.04 5.21
N GLY A 15 4.95 -38.63 6.38
CA GLY A 15 4.25 -39.85 6.80
C GLY A 15 2.85 -39.47 7.34
N PRO A 16 1.83 -40.36 7.26
CA PRO A 16 0.47 -40.05 7.69
C PRO A 16 0.42 -39.90 9.21
N LYS A 17 0.18 -38.68 9.69
CA LYS A 17 -0.11 -38.41 11.11
C LYS A 17 -1.49 -37.77 11.25
N THR A 18 -2.34 -38.51 11.92
CA THR A 18 -3.61 -38.07 12.49
C THR A 18 -3.41 -36.84 13.40
N GLY A 19 -4.07 -35.76 13.12
CA GLY A 19 -4.66 -34.82 14.08
C GLY A 19 -3.79 -33.95 14.98
N THR A 20 -2.46 -33.78 14.76
CA THR A 20 -1.66 -32.78 15.49
C THR A 20 -0.72 -32.08 14.51
N GLY A 21 -0.70 -30.74 14.52
CA GLY A 21 0.25 -29.94 13.73
C GLY A 21 1.72 -30.32 14.01
N PRO A 22 2.68 -29.88 13.18
CA PRO A 22 4.09 -30.20 13.37
C PRO A 22 4.54 -29.80 14.78
N PRO A 23 5.45 -30.58 15.44
CA PRO A 23 5.94 -30.22 16.76
C PRO A 23 6.54 -28.83 16.73
N ARG A 24 6.14 -27.97 17.68
CA ARG A 24 6.70 -26.63 17.84
C ARG A 24 8.18 -26.74 18.17
N SER A 25 9.00 -25.84 17.59
CA SER A 25 10.37 -25.70 18.02
C SER A 25 10.46 -25.27 19.50
N ILE A 26 11.61 -25.51 20.13
CA ILE A 26 11.83 -25.12 21.53
C ILE A 26 11.65 -23.60 21.68
N GLU A 27 12.11 -22.84 20.70
CA GLU A 27 12.02 -21.38 20.67
C GLU A 27 10.55 -20.91 20.56
N LEU A 28 9.73 -21.55 19.75
CA LEU A 28 8.30 -21.22 19.64
C LEU A 28 7.53 -21.52 20.94
N ASN A 29 7.91 -22.58 21.66
CA ASN A 29 7.32 -22.87 22.98
C ASN A 29 7.76 -21.82 24.02
N ALA A 30 9.02 -21.40 24.00
CA ALA A 30 9.52 -20.33 24.86
C ALA A 30 8.81 -18.99 24.56
N LEU A 31 8.63 -18.64 23.27
CA LEU A 31 7.87 -17.46 22.87
C LEU A 31 6.40 -17.53 23.28
N ALA A 32 5.76 -18.69 23.17
CA ALA A 32 4.38 -18.88 23.65
C ALA A 32 4.26 -18.53 25.13
N ALA A 33 5.18 -19.05 25.96
CA ALA A 33 5.21 -18.74 27.39
C ALA A 33 5.43 -17.24 27.67
N CYS A 34 6.26 -16.56 26.86
CA CYS A 34 6.48 -15.11 26.99
C CYS A 34 5.22 -14.31 26.60
N VAL A 35 4.53 -14.70 25.51
CA VAL A 35 3.28 -14.06 25.06
C VAL A 35 2.16 -14.31 26.08
N ASP A 36 2.06 -15.50 26.65
CA ASP A 36 1.07 -15.81 27.70
C ASP A 36 1.33 -14.99 28.99
N ARG A 37 2.59 -14.80 29.37
CA ARG A 37 2.95 -13.89 30.47
C ARG A 37 2.57 -12.45 30.15
N LEU A 38 2.80 -11.99 28.91
CA LEU A 38 2.40 -10.65 28.46
C LEU A 38 0.88 -10.49 28.49
N ALA A 39 0.14 -11.53 28.09
CA ALA A 39 -1.32 -11.59 28.17
C ALA A 39 -1.84 -11.49 29.61
N ALA A 40 -1.22 -12.23 30.52
CA ALA A 40 -1.59 -12.25 31.95
C ALA A 40 -1.43 -10.88 32.62
N LEU A 41 -0.57 -10.01 32.12
CA LEU A 41 -0.42 -8.63 32.61
C LEU A 41 -1.60 -7.72 32.24
N GLY A 42 -2.44 -8.11 31.27
CA GLY A 42 -3.64 -7.38 30.87
C GLY A 42 -3.41 -5.95 30.38
N CYS A 43 -2.20 -5.65 29.91
CA CYS A 43 -1.75 -4.29 29.61
C CYS A 43 -1.51 -4.03 28.12
N VAL A 44 -1.55 -5.05 27.29
CA VAL A 44 -1.51 -4.99 25.83
C VAL A 44 -2.92 -5.24 25.30
N ALA A 45 -3.27 -4.60 24.20
CA ALA A 45 -4.58 -4.79 23.57
C ALA A 45 -4.85 -6.27 23.29
N ALA A 46 -6.03 -6.75 23.70
CA ALA A 46 -6.42 -8.15 23.56
C ALA A 46 -6.33 -8.64 22.11
N GLU A 47 -6.63 -7.77 21.15
CA GLU A 47 -6.51 -8.07 19.71
C GLU A 47 -5.07 -8.42 19.31
N THR A 48 -4.09 -7.68 19.82
CA THR A 48 -2.66 -7.93 19.56
C THR A 48 -2.21 -9.26 20.19
N ILE A 49 -2.59 -9.52 21.44
CA ILE A 49 -2.27 -10.77 22.13
C ILE A 49 -2.89 -11.97 21.42
N ASN A 50 -4.18 -11.90 21.10
CA ASN A 50 -4.90 -12.98 20.42
C ASN A 50 -4.27 -13.28 19.06
N ALA A 51 -3.86 -12.23 18.30
CA ALA A 51 -3.20 -12.40 17.02
C ALA A 51 -1.84 -13.12 17.14
N LEU A 52 -1.05 -12.80 18.17
CA LEU A 52 0.23 -13.47 18.45
C LEU A 52 0.03 -14.92 18.88
N GLN A 53 -0.92 -15.18 19.80
CA GLN A 53 -1.24 -16.52 20.26
C GLN A 53 -1.76 -17.41 19.13
N GLU A 54 -2.67 -16.89 18.30
CA GLU A 54 -3.17 -17.61 17.12
C GLU A 54 -2.04 -17.92 16.13
N LYS A 55 -1.15 -16.95 15.89
CA LYS A 55 0.01 -17.12 15.01
C LYS A 55 0.95 -18.21 15.49
N ILE A 56 1.22 -18.26 16.80
CA ILE A 56 2.03 -19.32 17.44
C ILE A 56 1.31 -20.67 17.36
N ALA A 57 0.02 -20.71 17.72
CA ALA A 57 -0.76 -21.94 17.78
C ALA A 57 -0.89 -22.61 16.41
N SER A 58 -1.15 -21.83 15.37
CA SER A 58 -1.31 -22.30 14.00
C SER A 58 0.02 -22.42 13.24
N GLN A 59 1.14 -21.99 13.81
CA GLN A 59 2.44 -21.81 13.13
C GLN A 59 2.29 -21.08 11.80
N ARG A 60 1.41 -20.08 11.80
CA ARG A 60 1.06 -19.32 10.61
C ARG A 60 2.24 -18.45 10.16
N PHE A 61 2.62 -18.63 8.91
CA PHE A 61 3.68 -17.88 8.26
C PHE A 61 3.11 -17.05 7.12
N ASP A 62 3.17 -15.72 7.24
CA ASP A 62 2.62 -14.78 6.29
C ASP A 62 3.71 -14.33 5.30
N LEU A 63 3.67 -14.88 4.08
CA LEU A 63 4.51 -14.46 2.96
C LEU A 63 3.77 -13.42 2.14
N VAL A 64 4.16 -12.18 2.28
CA VAL A 64 3.48 -11.03 1.66
C VAL A 64 4.08 -10.74 0.29
N VAL A 65 3.23 -10.58 -0.74
CA VAL A 65 3.64 -10.09 -2.05
C VAL A 65 3.39 -8.59 -2.09
N ALA A 66 4.47 -7.83 -2.10
CA ALA A 66 4.46 -6.37 -2.08
C ALA A 66 5.13 -5.79 -3.34
N GLY A 67 4.79 -4.56 -3.68
CA GLY A 67 5.33 -3.86 -4.84
C GLY A 67 4.31 -2.89 -5.41
N GLN A 68 4.77 -2.04 -6.33
CA GLN A 68 3.94 -1.02 -6.94
C GLN A 68 2.80 -1.62 -7.80
N PHE A 69 1.83 -0.80 -8.10
CA PHE A 69 0.73 -1.15 -8.99
C PHE A 69 1.25 -1.60 -10.39
N LYS A 70 0.52 -2.50 -11.06
CA LYS A 70 0.86 -3.09 -12.39
C LYS A 70 2.14 -3.94 -12.45
N ARG A 71 2.85 -4.19 -11.38
CA ARG A 71 4.02 -5.10 -11.35
C ARG A 71 3.64 -6.57 -11.54
N GLY A 72 2.36 -6.95 -11.32
CA GLY A 72 1.87 -8.33 -11.50
C GLY A 72 1.80 -9.15 -10.20
N LYS A 73 1.51 -8.52 -9.05
CA LYS A 73 1.42 -9.20 -7.74
C LYS A 73 0.42 -10.35 -7.72
N THR A 74 -0.83 -10.07 -8.05
CA THR A 74 -1.90 -11.08 -8.12
C THR A 74 -1.57 -12.17 -9.15
N SER A 75 -0.97 -11.80 -10.28
CA SER A 75 -0.50 -12.78 -11.28
C SER A 75 0.61 -13.66 -10.72
N LEU A 76 1.50 -13.11 -9.88
CA LEU A 76 2.54 -13.91 -9.21
C LEU A 76 1.91 -14.88 -8.20
N VAL A 77 0.94 -14.43 -7.40
CA VAL A 77 0.23 -15.31 -6.46
C VAL A 77 -0.46 -16.44 -7.21
N ASN A 78 -1.18 -16.17 -8.29
CA ASN A 78 -1.81 -17.19 -9.13
C ASN A 78 -0.76 -18.15 -9.73
N ALA A 79 0.37 -17.63 -10.20
CA ALA A 79 1.45 -18.45 -10.76
C ALA A 79 2.13 -19.35 -9.69
N LEU A 80 2.30 -18.87 -8.46
CA LEU A 80 2.80 -19.67 -7.33
C LEU A 80 1.83 -20.79 -6.94
N LEU A 81 0.52 -20.52 -7.05
CA LEU A 81 -0.54 -21.52 -6.76
C LEU A 81 -0.75 -22.49 -7.93
N GLY A 82 -0.30 -22.15 -9.13
CA GLY A 82 -0.55 -22.92 -10.36
C GLY A 82 -2.00 -22.88 -10.81
N ALA A 83 -2.78 -21.86 -10.40
CA ALA A 83 -4.20 -21.71 -10.73
C ALA A 83 -4.61 -20.23 -10.82
N GLU A 84 -5.53 -19.91 -11.70
CA GLU A 84 -6.16 -18.57 -11.79
C GLU A 84 -7.23 -18.42 -10.70
N LEU A 85 -6.79 -18.29 -9.46
CA LEU A 85 -7.67 -18.26 -8.29
C LEU A 85 -8.14 -16.83 -7.97
N LEU A 86 -7.22 -15.87 -8.02
CA LEU A 86 -7.49 -14.47 -7.74
C LEU A 86 -7.75 -13.69 -9.04
N PRO A 87 -8.67 -12.73 -9.03
CA PRO A 87 -9.00 -11.97 -10.24
C PRO A 87 -7.83 -11.12 -10.71
N VAL A 88 -7.44 -11.28 -11.97
CA VAL A 88 -6.40 -10.49 -12.65
C VAL A 88 -7.04 -9.67 -13.77
N SER A 89 -6.71 -8.39 -13.89
CA SER A 89 -7.16 -7.54 -15.01
C SER A 89 -6.13 -6.44 -15.33
N VAL A 90 -6.33 -5.83 -16.49
CA VAL A 90 -5.55 -4.68 -16.98
C VAL A 90 -5.88 -3.40 -16.21
N VAL A 91 -7.07 -3.31 -15.63
CA VAL A 91 -7.52 -2.20 -14.77
C VAL A 91 -7.18 -2.51 -13.31
N PRO A 92 -6.87 -1.51 -12.43
CA PRO A 92 -6.61 -1.75 -11.00
C PRO A 92 -7.74 -2.53 -10.36
N LEU A 93 -7.43 -3.70 -9.81
CA LEU A 93 -8.47 -4.58 -9.32
C LEU A 93 -8.40 -4.84 -7.82
N THR A 94 -7.22 -5.05 -7.25
CA THR A 94 -7.14 -5.48 -5.85
C THR A 94 -7.29 -4.28 -4.93
N SER A 95 -8.45 -4.16 -4.28
CA SER A 95 -8.77 -3.10 -3.31
C SER A 95 -8.70 -3.59 -1.86
N VAL A 96 -8.60 -4.91 -1.66
CA VAL A 96 -8.62 -5.55 -0.35
C VAL A 96 -7.50 -6.57 -0.27
N VAL A 97 -6.80 -6.62 0.87
CA VAL A 97 -5.79 -7.66 1.13
C VAL A 97 -6.45 -9.03 1.04
N THR A 98 -5.87 -9.92 0.24
CA THR A 98 -6.36 -11.29 0.08
C THR A 98 -5.34 -12.28 0.59
N ALA A 99 -5.70 -13.05 1.61
CA ALA A 99 -4.88 -14.10 2.19
C ALA A 99 -5.30 -15.47 1.65
N VAL A 100 -4.37 -16.19 1.04
CA VAL A 100 -4.60 -17.55 0.52
C VAL A 100 -3.87 -18.55 1.42
N SER A 101 -4.60 -19.50 1.97
CA SER A 101 -4.11 -20.55 2.86
C SER A 101 -4.50 -21.95 2.38
N HIS A 102 -3.90 -22.98 2.96
CA HIS A 102 -4.28 -24.35 2.65
C HIS A 102 -5.70 -24.69 3.10
N GLY A 103 -6.43 -25.39 2.25
CA GLY A 103 -7.74 -25.97 2.55
C GLY A 103 -7.96 -27.24 1.74
N VAL A 104 -8.73 -28.18 2.27
CA VAL A 104 -9.04 -29.43 1.57
C VAL A 104 -9.88 -29.14 0.32
N GLU A 105 -10.81 -28.20 0.46
CA GLU A 105 -11.68 -27.74 -0.65
C GLU A 105 -11.53 -26.23 -0.86
N PRO A 106 -11.65 -25.76 -2.12
CA PRO A 106 -11.64 -24.33 -2.40
C PRO A 106 -12.81 -23.62 -1.71
N SER A 107 -12.53 -22.60 -0.93
CA SER A 107 -13.56 -21.79 -0.26
C SER A 107 -13.07 -20.35 -0.09
N ALA A 108 -14.04 -19.42 0.06
CA ALA A 108 -13.75 -18.02 0.29
C ALA A 108 -14.63 -17.46 1.41
N SER A 109 -14.07 -16.56 2.19
CA SER A 109 -14.79 -15.75 3.16
C SER A 109 -14.22 -14.33 3.18
N ILE A 110 -15.02 -13.39 3.64
CA ILE A 110 -14.63 -11.99 3.83
C ILE A 110 -14.75 -11.64 5.32
N VAL A 111 -13.80 -10.88 5.80
CA VAL A 111 -13.84 -10.28 7.14
C VAL A 111 -14.17 -8.80 6.97
N LEU A 112 -15.26 -8.36 7.58
CA LEU A 112 -15.69 -6.97 7.54
C LEU A 112 -14.90 -6.12 8.56
N GLN A 113 -14.91 -4.80 8.40
CA GLN A 113 -14.31 -3.86 9.35
C GLN A 113 -14.94 -3.97 10.75
N THR A 114 -16.21 -4.42 10.83
CA THR A 114 -16.90 -4.73 12.08
C THR A 114 -16.33 -5.95 12.82
N GLY A 115 -15.47 -6.76 12.16
CA GLY A 115 -14.97 -8.03 12.68
C GLY A 115 -15.83 -9.24 12.29
N GLU A 116 -16.99 -9.05 11.69
CA GLU A 116 -17.85 -10.13 11.21
C GLU A 116 -17.19 -10.88 10.04
N THR A 117 -17.24 -12.22 10.07
CA THR A 117 -16.76 -13.06 8.98
C THR A 117 -17.93 -13.66 8.21
N LYS A 118 -17.97 -13.43 6.89
CA LYS A 118 -19.03 -13.90 5.99
C LYS A 118 -18.46 -14.89 4.97
N SER A 119 -19.00 -16.10 4.92
CA SER A 119 -18.67 -17.06 3.86
C SER A 119 -19.31 -16.63 2.54
N ILE A 120 -18.56 -16.73 1.44
CA ILE A 120 -19.00 -16.39 0.10
C ILE A 120 -18.61 -17.50 -0.88
N ALA A 121 -19.32 -17.59 -2.01
CA ALA A 121 -18.88 -18.44 -3.11
C ALA A 121 -17.57 -17.88 -3.70
N LEU A 122 -16.63 -18.77 -4.07
CA LEU A 122 -15.34 -18.35 -4.67
C LEU A 122 -15.55 -17.48 -5.92
N ALA A 123 -16.55 -17.82 -6.75
CA ALA A 123 -16.92 -17.03 -7.93
C ALA A 123 -17.43 -15.60 -7.60
N ALA A 124 -17.86 -15.35 -6.37
CA ALA A 124 -18.28 -14.02 -5.92
C ALA A 124 -17.13 -13.16 -5.40
N LEU A 125 -15.94 -13.75 -5.20
CA LEU A 125 -14.75 -13.07 -4.67
C LEU A 125 -14.43 -11.76 -5.40
N PRO A 126 -14.45 -11.69 -6.77
CA PRO A 126 -14.19 -10.44 -7.50
C PRO A 126 -15.09 -9.29 -7.08
N GLY A 127 -16.34 -9.57 -6.70
CA GLY A 127 -17.30 -8.58 -6.24
C GLY A 127 -16.98 -7.93 -4.88
N TYR A 128 -15.97 -8.44 -4.16
CA TYR A 128 -15.55 -7.92 -2.84
C TYR A 128 -14.11 -7.41 -2.83
N VAL A 129 -13.22 -8.01 -3.63
CA VAL A 129 -11.79 -7.69 -3.59
C VAL A 129 -11.33 -6.79 -4.72
N THR A 130 -12.19 -6.56 -5.72
CA THR A 130 -11.84 -5.72 -6.85
C THR A 130 -12.47 -4.35 -6.74
N GLU A 131 -11.79 -3.35 -7.28
CA GLU A 131 -12.31 -1.98 -7.32
C GLU A 131 -13.58 -1.88 -8.17
N GLN A 132 -13.70 -2.70 -9.22
CA GLN A 132 -14.90 -2.74 -10.04
C GLN A 132 -16.11 -3.33 -9.29
N GLY A 133 -15.89 -4.34 -8.44
CA GLY A 133 -16.93 -5.01 -7.68
C GLY A 133 -17.21 -4.39 -6.31
N ASN A 134 -16.26 -3.60 -5.78
CA ASN A 134 -16.32 -2.96 -4.46
C ASN A 134 -15.61 -1.60 -4.49
N PRO A 135 -16.14 -0.63 -5.24
CA PRO A 135 -15.51 0.68 -5.43
C PRO A 135 -15.24 1.38 -4.10
N GLY A 136 -14.00 1.86 -3.89
CA GLY A 136 -13.63 2.55 -2.67
C GLY A 136 -13.82 1.73 -1.39
N ASN A 137 -13.87 0.41 -1.51
CA ASN A 137 -14.18 -0.52 -0.41
C ASN A 137 -15.49 -0.17 0.33
N GLN A 138 -16.51 0.27 -0.39
CA GLN A 138 -17.83 0.64 0.18
C GLN A 138 -18.50 -0.48 0.97
N LYS A 139 -18.14 -1.75 0.67
CA LYS A 139 -18.65 -2.92 1.41
C LYS A 139 -17.94 -3.12 2.76
N GLY A 140 -16.99 -2.28 3.12
CA GLY A 140 -16.29 -2.34 4.39
C GLY A 140 -15.51 -3.64 4.62
N VAL A 141 -14.93 -4.21 3.58
CA VAL A 141 -14.15 -5.46 3.68
C VAL A 141 -12.76 -5.13 4.25
N ARG A 142 -12.39 -5.76 5.35
CA ARG A 142 -11.07 -5.64 5.98
C ARG A 142 -10.04 -6.55 5.30
N GLU A 143 -10.42 -7.81 5.04
CA GLU A 143 -9.56 -8.87 4.50
C GLU A 143 -10.41 -9.92 3.80
N ALA A 144 -9.94 -10.48 2.70
CA ALA A 144 -10.51 -11.67 2.08
C ALA A 144 -9.66 -12.90 2.42
N LEU A 145 -10.30 -13.98 2.84
CA LEU A 145 -9.66 -15.23 3.20
C LEU A 145 -10.07 -16.30 2.18
N VAL A 146 -9.08 -16.84 1.49
CA VAL A 146 -9.29 -17.89 0.49
C VAL A 146 -8.58 -19.16 0.97
N ARG A 147 -9.25 -20.30 0.89
CA ARG A 147 -8.64 -21.61 1.11
C ARG A 147 -8.53 -22.35 -0.21
N TYR A 148 -7.37 -22.94 -0.45
CA TYR A 148 -7.10 -23.65 -1.70
C TYR A 148 -6.22 -24.89 -1.47
N PRO A 149 -6.52 -26.05 -2.12
CA PRO A 149 -5.78 -27.29 -1.93
C PRO A 149 -4.44 -27.29 -2.69
N SER A 150 -3.53 -26.40 -2.29
CA SER A 150 -2.19 -26.35 -2.84
C SER A 150 -1.18 -26.98 -1.88
N PRO A 151 -0.33 -27.92 -2.32
CA PRO A 151 0.75 -28.49 -1.49
C PRO A 151 1.69 -27.41 -0.95
N TRP A 152 1.85 -26.31 -1.69
CA TRP A 152 2.69 -25.16 -1.32
C TRP A 152 2.23 -24.44 -0.06
N LEU A 153 0.92 -24.44 0.22
CA LEU A 153 0.31 -23.77 1.37
C LEU A 153 0.25 -24.66 2.61
N GLN A 154 0.70 -25.91 2.51
CA GLN A 154 0.75 -26.80 3.66
C GLN A 154 1.74 -26.31 4.72
N GLY A 155 1.54 -26.70 5.97
CA GLY A 155 2.42 -26.32 7.06
C GLY A 155 2.21 -24.89 7.59
N GLY A 156 1.05 -24.26 7.32
CA GLY A 156 0.69 -22.95 7.85
C GLY A 156 1.15 -21.74 7.02
N LEU A 157 1.70 -21.95 5.81
CA LEU A 157 2.02 -20.87 4.90
C LEU A 157 0.73 -20.18 4.40
N ARG A 158 0.71 -18.85 4.49
CA ARG A 158 -0.28 -18.00 3.83
C ARG A 158 0.41 -17.10 2.81
N LEU A 159 -0.10 -17.11 1.59
CA LEU A 159 0.28 -16.12 0.58
C LEU A 159 -0.65 -14.92 0.70
N ILE A 160 -0.07 -13.75 0.84
CA ILE A 160 -0.82 -12.51 1.01
C ILE A 160 -0.66 -11.66 -0.23
N ASP A 161 -1.74 -11.53 -1.01
CA ASP A 161 -1.81 -10.55 -2.09
C ASP A 161 -2.20 -9.19 -1.51
N THR A 162 -1.31 -8.22 -1.63
CA THR A 162 -1.59 -6.87 -1.19
C THR A 162 -2.06 -6.00 -2.36
N PRO A 163 -2.98 -5.06 -2.11
CA PRO A 163 -3.20 -3.98 -3.06
C PRO A 163 -1.88 -3.33 -3.46
N GLY A 164 -1.78 -2.86 -4.71
CA GLY A 164 -0.55 -2.21 -5.17
C GLY A 164 -0.33 -0.92 -4.41
N VAL A 165 0.86 -0.75 -3.85
CA VAL A 165 1.34 0.58 -3.42
C VAL A 165 1.45 1.40 -4.70
N GLY A 166 0.94 2.64 -4.70
CA GLY A 166 0.80 3.39 -5.95
C GLY A 166 -0.42 3.00 -6.78
N SER A 167 -1.46 2.41 -6.18
CA SER A 167 -2.72 2.16 -6.88
C SER A 167 -3.60 3.41 -6.91
N VAL A 168 -4.49 3.48 -7.91
CA VAL A 168 -5.46 4.58 -8.14
C VAL A 168 -6.36 4.88 -6.93
N TYR A 169 -6.32 4.03 -5.90
CA TYR A 169 -7.24 4.06 -4.77
C TYR A 169 -6.48 4.12 -3.46
N GLU A 170 -6.64 5.20 -2.70
CA GLU A 170 -5.94 5.51 -1.43
C GLU A 170 -6.04 4.38 -0.41
N HIS A 171 -7.23 3.79 -0.24
CA HIS A 171 -7.47 2.69 0.68
C HIS A 171 -6.64 1.42 0.38
N ASN A 172 -6.10 1.28 -0.84
CA ASN A 172 -5.26 0.16 -1.23
C ASN A 172 -3.87 0.23 -0.59
N THR A 173 -3.29 1.42 -0.55
CA THR A 173 -2.00 1.67 0.08
C THR A 173 -2.10 1.50 1.60
N ASP A 174 -3.16 2.01 2.22
CA ASP A 174 -3.44 1.84 3.65
C ASP A 174 -3.63 0.37 4.04
N ALA A 175 -4.27 -0.42 3.19
CA ALA A 175 -4.44 -1.85 3.41
C ALA A 175 -3.10 -2.58 3.38
N ALA A 176 -2.21 -2.25 2.44
CA ALA A 176 -0.86 -2.81 2.35
C ALA A 176 -0.03 -2.43 3.58
N HIS A 177 0.00 -1.16 3.98
CA HIS A 177 0.76 -0.69 5.14
C HIS A 177 0.27 -1.29 6.46
N ARG A 178 -1.04 -1.46 6.65
CA ARG A 178 -1.60 -2.12 7.85
C ARG A 178 -1.22 -3.59 7.96
N PHE A 179 -0.93 -4.24 6.83
CA PHE A 179 -0.59 -5.66 6.82
C PHE A 179 0.92 -5.94 6.92
N LEU A 180 1.77 -5.05 6.41
CA LEU A 180 3.24 -5.19 6.43
C LEU A 180 3.83 -5.48 7.83
N PRO A 181 3.38 -4.83 8.92
CA PRO A 181 3.88 -5.15 10.26
C PRO A 181 3.62 -6.58 10.71
N LYS A 182 2.72 -7.30 10.03
CA LYS A 182 2.37 -8.71 10.30
C LYS A 182 3.13 -9.70 9.43
N ALA A 183 3.88 -9.20 8.41
CA ALA A 183 4.62 -10.02 7.47
C ALA A 183 5.79 -10.75 8.14
N ASP A 184 5.97 -12.02 7.82
CA ASP A 184 7.11 -12.84 8.26
C ASP A 184 8.23 -12.84 7.21
N ALA A 185 7.85 -12.85 5.93
CA ALA A 185 8.74 -12.62 4.80
C ALA A 185 8.00 -11.85 3.70
N VAL A 186 8.74 -11.18 2.82
CA VAL A 186 8.16 -10.38 1.74
C VAL A 186 8.78 -10.75 0.40
N ILE A 187 7.95 -10.95 -0.62
CA ILE A 187 8.36 -10.94 -2.02
C ILE A 187 8.17 -9.53 -2.55
N PHE A 188 9.26 -8.83 -2.79
CA PHE A 188 9.24 -7.49 -3.37
C PHE A 188 9.27 -7.57 -4.89
N LEU A 189 8.15 -7.22 -5.53
CA LEU A 189 7.94 -7.40 -6.95
C LEU A 189 8.23 -6.11 -7.73
N LEU A 190 9.20 -6.20 -8.62
CA LEU A 190 9.58 -5.20 -9.62
C LEU A 190 9.19 -5.70 -11.02
N SER A 191 9.30 -4.87 -12.03
CA SER A 191 9.11 -5.30 -13.42
C SER A 191 10.00 -4.53 -14.39
N VAL A 192 10.34 -5.16 -15.52
CA VAL A 192 11.27 -4.61 -16.50
C VAL A 192 10.73 -3.44 -17.31
N ASP A 193 9.41 -3.29 -17.39
CA ASP A 193 8.71 -2.23 -18.15
C ASP A 193 8.68 -0.88 -17.43
N GLN A 194 9.08 -0.83 -16.18
CA GLN A 194 9.14 0.39 -15.39
C GLN A 194 10.41 0.38 -14.50
N PRO A 195 11.27 1.39 -14.57
CA PRO A 195 12.43 1.48 -13.69
C PRO A 195 12.02 1.60 -12.23
N LEU A 196 12.95 1.27 -11.32
CA LEU A 196 12.75 1.42 -9.88
C LEU A 196 12.54 2.90 -9.54
N ALA A 197 11.37 3.24 -9.02
CA ALA A 197 11.03 4.60 -8.61
C ALA A 197 11.52 4.91 -7.20
N GLN A 198 11.68 6.19 -6.86
CA GLN A 198 12.06 6.62 -5.51
C GLN A 198 11.05 6.14 -4.45
N ALA A 199 9.76 6.19 -4.76
CA ALA A 199 8.69 5.69 -3.89
C ALA A 199 8.84 4.20 -3.57
N GLU A 200 9.28 3.38 -4.53
CA GLU A 200 9.58 1.96 -4.28
C GLU A 200 10.81 1.77 -3.38
N CYS A 201 11.81 2.63 -3.52
CA CYS A 201 12.97 2.64 -2.62
C CYS A 201 12.55 2.98 -1.18
N ASP A 202 11.68 3.97 -1.01
CA ASP A 202 11.23 4.40 0.32
C ASP A 202 10.26 3.36 0.92
N PHE A 203 9.41 2.75 0.11
CA PHE A 203 8.58 1.62 0.51
C PHE A 203 9.44 0.40 0.91
N LEU A 204 10.51 0.11 0.19
CA LEU A 204 11.45 -0.95 0.55
C LEU A 204 12.13 -0.68 1.90
N LYS A 205 12.52 0.58 2.18
CA LYS A 205 13.06 0.97 3.49
C LYS A 205 12.04 0.73 4.61
N GLN A 206 10.76 0.99 4.37
CA GLN A 206 9.69 0.70 5.33
C GLN A 206 9.53 -0.81 5.55
N ILE A 207 9.49 -1.61 4.49
CA ILE A 207 9.37 -3.07 4.59
C ILE A 207 10.49 -3.66 5.43
N ARG A 208 11.74 -3.19 5.26
CA ARG A 208 12.91 -3.64 6.03
C ARG A 208 12.77 -3.47 7.55
N ARG A 209 11.94 -2.52 7.99
CA ARG A 209 11.66 -2.32 9.43
C ARG A 209 10.78 -3.43 10.02
N TYR A 210 10.01 -4.11 9.18
CA TYR A 210 9.06 -5.15 9.61
C TYR A 210 9.51 -6.56 9.27
N SER A 211 10.25 -6.74 8.18
CA SER A 211 10.70 -8.05 7.71
C SER A 211 12.16 -8.01 7.28
N GLU A 212 12.95 -8.93 7.83
CA GLU A 212 14.37 -9.11 7.43
C GLU A 212 14.50 -9.98 6.18
N LYS A 213 13.54 -10.87 5.94
CA LYS A 213 13.60 -11.79 4.81
C LYS A 213 12.84 -11.23 3.62
N LEU A 214 13.61 -10.84 2.60
CA LEU A 214 13.12 -10.26 1.36
C LEU A 214 13.56 -11.09 0.16
N PHE A 215 12.61 -11.36 -0.74
CA PHE A 215 12.85 -11.97 -2.05
C PHE A 215 12.57 -10.92 -3.12
N PHE A 216 13.56 -10.57 -3.92
CA PHE A 216 13.41 -9.58 -4.99
C PHE A 216 13.12 -10.27 -6.31
N VAL A 217 11.97 -10.01 -6.89
CA VAL A 217 11.51 -10.59 -8.15
C VAL A 217 11.41 -9.49 -9.22
N LEU A 218 12.07 -9.69 -10.36
CA LEU A 218 11.96 -8.82 -11.53
C LEU A 218 11.06 -9.49 -12.57
N ASN A 219 9.82 -9.04 -12.67
CA ASN A 219 8.77 -9.64 -13.50
C ASN A 219 8.75 -9.09 -14.94
N LYS A 220 7.97 -9.74 -15.79
CA LYS A 220 7.73 -9.39 -17.21
C LYS A 220 8.97 -9.52 -18.10
N ILE A 221 9.89 -10.41 -17.77
CA ILE A 221 11.12 -10.63 -18.55
C ILE A 221 10.84 -11.06 -20.00
N ASP A 222 9.65 -11.53 -20.29
CA ASP A 222 9.17 -11.87 -21.63
C ASP A 222 9.07 -10.68 -22.59
N LEU A 223 9.19 -9.46 -22.10
CA LEU A 223 9.22 -8.23 -22.88
C LEU A 223 10.62 -7.86 -23.39
N LEU A 224 11.67 -8.52 -22.92
CA LEU A 224 13.06 -8.18 -23.20
C LEU A 224 13.80 -9.31 -23.94
N THR A 225 14.79 -8.93 -24.72
CA THR A 225 15.81 -9.84 -25.23
C THR A 225 16.79 -10.26 -24.12
N GLU A 226 17.59 -11.30 -24.34
CA GLU A 226 18.58 -11.76 -23.34
C GLU A 226 19.61 -10.67 -22.97
N SER A 227 20.06 -9.86 -23.93
CA SER A 227 21.00 -8.77 -23.68
C SER A 227 20.38 -7.63 -22.89
N GLU A 228 19.14 -7.25 -23.19
CA GLU A 228 18.38 -6.23 -22.46
C GLU A 228 18.06 -6.69 -21.03
N LEU A 229 17.74 -7.98 -20.87
CA LEU A 229 17.52 -8.57 -19.56
C LEU A 229 18.76 -8.51 -18.68
N ALA A 230 19.94 -8.83 -19.22
CA ALA A 230 21.21 -8.74 -18.50
C ALA A 230 21.49 -7.30 -18.03
N GLN A 231 21.25 -6.30 -18.88
CA GLN A 231 21.39 -4.88 -18.55
C GLN A 231 20.38 -4.44 -17.48
N SER A 232 19.11 -4.83 -17.62
CA SER A 232 18.05 -4.51 -16.66
C SER A 232 18.32 -5.12 -15.29
N LEU A 233 18.81 -6.35 -15.22
CA LEU A 233 19.20 -7.02 -13.97
C LEU A 233 20.36 -6.29 -13.28
N ALA A 234 21.40 -5.90 -14.04
CA ALA A 234 22.54 -5.16 -13.51
C ALA A 234 22.09 -3.81 -12.94
N PHE A 235 21.35 -3.04 -13.73
CA PHE A 235 20.80 -1.73 -13.30
C PHE A 235 19.94 -1.84 -12.05
N THR A 236 18.98 -2.78 -12.02
CA THR A 236 18.08 -2.98 -10.88
C THR A 236 18.84 -3.42 -9.63
N ARG A 237 19.85 -4.30 -9.77
CA ARG A 237 20.70 -4.74 -8.67
C ARG A 237 21.49 -3.58 -8.07
N ASP A 238 22.08 -2.73 -8.90
CA ASP A 238 22.84 -1.56 -8.46
C ASP A 238 21.96 -0.51 -7.78
N ALA A 239 20.74 -0.31 -8.30
CA ALA A 239 19.77 0.60 -7.68
C ALA A 239 19.32 0.09 -6.30
N LEU A 240 19.03 -1.20 -6.18
CA LEU A 240 18.65 -1.81 -4.89
C LEU A 240 19.83 -1.85 -3.92
N ALA A 241 21.06 -2.09 -4.38
CA ALA A 241 22.26 -2.11 -3.53
C ALA A 241 22.46 -0.78 -2.79
N LYS A 242 22.10 0.36 -3.41
CA LYS A 242 22.15 1.69 -2.79
C LYS A 242 21.14 1.85 -1.62
N VAL A 243 20.08 1.06 -1.61
CA VAL A 243 19.04 1.10 -0.57
C VAL A 243 19.27 0.05 0.51
N LEU A 244 19.91 -1.07 0.13
CA LEU A 244 20.06 -2.26 0.98
C LEU A 244 21.45 -2.36 1.61
N ASP A 245 22.41 -1.53 1.19
CA ASP A 245 23.83 -1.60 1.55
C ASP A 245 24.56 -2.88 1.08
N VAL A 246 23.80 -3.84 0.49
CA VAL A 246 24.31 -5.11 -0.05
C VAL A 246 23.52 -5.44 -1.33
N PRO A 247 24.18 -5.89 -2.41
CA PRO A 247 23.48 -6.26 -3.63
C PRO A 247 22.58 -7.49 -3.41
N PRO A 248 21.26 -7.37 -3.68
CA PRO A 248 20.34 -8.47 -3.45
C PRO A 248 20.40 -9.54 -4.54
N LYS A 249 19.97 -10.75 -4.21
CA LYS A 249 19.66 -11.77 -5.19
C LYS A 249 18.36 -11.43 -5.89
N LEU A 250 18.41 -11.20 -7.21
CA LEU A 250 17.24 -10.95 -8.05
C LEU A 250 16.78 -12.24 -8.72
N PHE A 251 15.47 -12.46 -8.76
CA PHE A 251 14.81 -13.56 -9.45
C PHE A 251 14.12 -13.02 -10.70
N PRO A 252 14.72 -13.16 -11.90
CA PRO A 252 14.04 -12.79 -13.14
C PRO A 252 12.88 -13.75 -13.42
N LEU A 253 11.70 -13.19 -13.71
CA LEU A 253 10.45 -13.95 -13.82
C LEU A 253 9.54 -13.41 -14.93
N SER A 254 8.79 -14.30 -15.59
CA SER A 254 7.58 -13.95 -16.32
C SER A 254 6.39 -14.72 -15.77
N THR A 255 5.51 -14.03 -15.08
CA THR A 255 4.26 -14.62 -14.57
C THR A 255 3.36 -15.09 -15.71
N ARG A 256 3.40 -14.41 -16.87
CA ARG A 256 2.65 -14.81 -18.08
C ARG A 256 3.11 -16.16 -18.63
N LEU A 257 4.43 -16.36 -18.76
CA LEU A 257 4.98 -17.62 -19.21
C LEU A 257 4.80 -18.75 -18.18
N ALA A 258 4.80 -18.40 -16.88
CA ALA A 258 4.64 -19.38 -15.80
C ALA A 258 3.27 -20.08 -15.82
N MET A 259 2.22 -19.37 -16.24
CA MET A 259 0.86 -19.91 -16.35
C MET A 259 0.59 -20.62 -17.69
N GLY A 260 1.54 -20.63 -18.64
CA GLY A 260 1.39 -21.17 -19.98
C GLY A 260 2.41 -22.26 -20.33
N ILE A 261 2.49 -22.56 -21.63
CA ILE A 261 3.41 -23.58 -22.20
C ILE A 261 4.90 -23.21 -21.98
N GLY A 262 5.20 -21.93 -21.70
CA GLY A 262 6.55 -21.41 -21.44
C GLY A 262 7.07 -21.58 -20.02
N ALA A 263 6.39 -22.33 -19.15
CA ALA A 263 6.71 -22.47 -17.73
C ALA A 263 8.20 -22.78 -17.41
N PRO A 264 8.93 -23.64 -18.15
CA PRO A 264 10.34 -23.88 -17.88
C PRO A 264 11.27 -22.68 -18.10
N ARG A 265 10.89 -21.76 -19.02
CA ARG A 265 11.65 -20.53 -19.33
C ARG A 265 11.16 -19.30 -18.54
N SER A 266 10.17 -19.48 -17.69
CA SER A 266 9.54 -18.38 -16.94
C SER A 266 10.39 -17.83 -15.79
N GLY A 267 11.44 -18.53 -15.35
CA GLY A 267 12.17 -18.25 -14.11
C GLY A 267 11.46 -18.75 -12.84
N MET A 268 10.19 -19.18 -12.94
CA MET A 268 9.41 -19.69 -11.82
C MET A 268 10.07 -20.87 -11.09
N PRO A 269 10.67 -21.88 -11.77
CA PRO A 269 11.34 -22.99 -11.08
C PRO A 269 12.44 -22.52 -10.12
N THR A 270 13.23 -21.50 -10.51
CA THR A 270 14.31 -20.96 -9.69
C THR A 270 13.77 -20.24 -8.43
N LEU A 271 12.70 -19.47 -8.59
CA LEU A 271 12.03 -18.82 -7.45
C LEU A 271 11.41 -19.86 -6.51
N LEU A 272 10.70 -20.85 -7.04
CA LEU A 272 10.08 -21.93 -6.26
C LEU A 272 11.13 -22.75 -5.50
N GLN A 273 12.27 -23.03 -6.11
CA GLN A 273 13.39 -23.70 -5.42
C GLN A 273 13.90 -22.87 -4.25
N ALA A 274 14.16 -21.57 -4.46
CA ALA A 274 14.67 -20.69 -3.41
C ALA A 274 13.67 -20.53 -2.25
N LEU A 275 12.37 -20.39 -2.57
CA LEU A 275 11.31 -20.34 -1.57
C LEU A 275 11.17 -21.68 -0.83
N GLY A 276 11.31 -22.82 -1.54
CA GLY A 276 11.29 -24.16 -0.95
C GLY A 276 12.46 -24.39 0.02
N GLU A 277 13.66 -23.98 -0.37
CA GLU A 277 14.87 -24.03 0.50
C GLU A 277 14.67 -23.18 1.76
N PHE A 278 14.16 -21.97 1.61
CA PHE A 278 13.82 -21.09 2.73
C PHE A 278 12.78 -21.72 3.66
N MET A 279 11.68 -22.22 3.08
CA MET A 279 10.61 -22.86 3.86
C MET A 279 11.07 -24.12 4.59
N ALA A 280 12.06 -24.83 4.06
CA ALA A 280 12.61 -26.04 4.67
C ALA A 280 13.62 -25.75 5.80
N HIS A 281 14.38 -24.67 5.72
CA HIS A 281 15.55 -24.45 6.57
C HIS A 281 15.51 -23.17 7.40
N GLU A 282 14.86 -22.09 6.93
CA GLU A 282 14.92 -20.77 7.55
C GLU A 282 13.54 -20.31 8.10
N ARG A 283 12.44 -20.91 7.68
CA ARG A 283 11.08 -20.48 8.03
C ARG A 283 10.85 -20.37 9.54
N ASP A 284 11.22 -21.40 10.29
CA ASP A 284 10.93 -21.45 11.73
C ASP A 284 11.70 -20.35 12.47
N ALA A 285 12.96 -20.09 12.10
CA ALA A 285 13.75 -19.00 12.64
C ALA A 285 13.15 -17.62 12.27
N ALA A 286 12.71 -17.44 11.03
CA ALA A 286 12.05 -16.21 10.59
C ALA A 286 10.72 -15.97 11.31
N LEU A 287 9.93 -17.01 11.55
CA LEU A 287 8.68 -16.93 12.32
C LEU A 287 8.93 -16.54 13.78
N VAL A 288 9.92 -17.16 14.42
CA VAL A 288 10.36 -16.83 15.79
C VAL A 288 10.77 -15.38 15.87
N ALA A 289 11.65 -14.92 14.97
CA ALA A 289 12.11 -13.53 14.92
C ALA A 289 10.96 -12.53 14.67
N SER A 290 10.02 -12.87 13.81
CA SER A 290 8.85 -12.01 13.51
C SER A 290 7.93 -11.87 14.73
N ILE A 291 7.60 -12.98 15.40
CA ILE A 291 6.76 -12.97 16.61
C ILE A 291 7.45 -12.19 17.73
N ALA A 292 8.75 -12.41 17.92
CA ALA A 292 9.53 -11.72 18.94
C ALA A 292 9.56 -10.21 18.72
N ARG A 293 9.75 -9.76 17.47
CA ARG A 293 9.69 -8.33 17.13
C ARG A 293 8.32 -7.73 17.41
N GLN A 294 7.24 -8.40 17.03
CA GLN A 294 5.87 -7.92 17.29
C GLN A 294 5.57 -7.85 18.79
N ALA A 295 5.98 -8.86 19.56
CA ALA A 295 5.83 -8.87 21.01
C ALA A 295 6.70 -7.81 21.70
N SER A 296 7.96 -7.64 21.28
CA SER A 296 8.88 -6.62 21.82
C SER A 296 8.37 -5.20 21.55
N ARG A 297 7.75 -4.96 20.39
CA ARG A 297 7.14 -3.67 20.09
C ARG A 297 5.98 -3.37 21.03
N ALA A 298 5.03 -4.30 21.17
CA ALA A 298 3.89 -4.13 22.09
C ALA A 298 4.34 -3.94 23.55
N LEU A 299 5.40 -4.65 23.95
CA LEU A 299 6.02 -4.50 25.27
C LEU A 299 6.62 -3.11 25.46
N SER A 300 7.37 -2.60 24.49
CA SER A 300 8.04 -1.29 24.57
C SER A 300 7.03 -0.13 24.67
N GLU A 301 5.96 -0.19 23.89
CA GLU A 301 4.86 0.79 23.96
C GLU A 301 4.19 0.78 25.35
N THR A 302 3.85 -0.40 25.85
CA THR A 302 3.23 -0.57 27.18
C THR A 302 4.15 -0.14 28.33
N ARG A 303 5.45 -0.41 28.18
CA ARG A 303 6.47 -0.01 29.16
C ARG A 303 6.57 1.50 29.25
N PHE A 304 6.67 2.17 28.10
CA PHE A 304 6.74 3.64 28.05
C PHE A 304 5.54 4.28 28.75
N ASP A 305 4.32 3.85 28.44
CA ASP A 305 3.11 4.36 29.08
C ASP A 305 3.12 4.15 30.61
N SER A 306 3.58 2.97 31.04
CA SER A 306 3.64 2.61 32.46
C SER A 306 4.73 3.40 33.22
N GLU A 307 5.90 3.63 32.61
CA GLU A 307 6.97 4.45 33.16
C GLU A 307 6.57 5.92 33.24
N LEU A 308 5.89 6.44 32.22
CA LEU A 308 5.37 7.81 32.21
C LEU A 308 4.35 8.02 33.35
N GLU A 309 3.41 7.08 33.52
CA GLU A 309 2.43 7.13 34.62
C GLU A 309 3.13 7.05 35.98
N LEU A 310 4.09 6.13 36.18
CA LEU A 310 4.83 5.99 37.44
C LEU A 310 5.64 7.25 37.79
N LYS A 311 6.38 7.80 36.83
CA LYS A 311 7.17 9.02 37.03
C LYS A 311 6.30 10.24 37.28
N SER A 312 5.15 10.33 36.63
CA SER A 312 4.15 11.35 36.88
C SER A 312 3.58 11.29 38.32
N LEU A 313 3.33 10.08 38.83
CA LEU A 313 2.87 9.85 40.19
C LEU A 313 3.95 10.00 41.25
N SER A 314 5.22 9.83 40.89
CA SER A 314 6.33 9.97 41.85
C SER A 314 6.73 11.41 42.07
N ALA A 315 6.32 12.35 41.20
CA ALA A 315 6.57 13.76 41.37
C ALA A 315 5.61 14.38 42.42
N PRO A 316 6.08 15.29 43.28
CA PRO A 316 5.18 16.08 44.10
C PRO A 316 4.14 16.83 43.27
N LEU A 317 2.91 17.01 43.77
CA LEU A 317 1.80 17.58 43.01
C LEU A 317 2.16 18.93 42.35
N HIS A 318 2.83 19.81 43.08
CA HIS A 318 3.28 21.11 42.53
C HIS A 318 4.29 20.97 41.37
N GLU A 319 5.13 19.94 41.41
CA GLU A 319 6.08 19.65 40.35
C GLU A 319 5.37 19.01 39.13
N LEU A 320 4.40 18.13 39.38
CA LEU A 320 3.56 17.56 38.33
C LEU A 320 2.75 18.64 37.63
N ASP A 321 2.14 19.58 38.36
CA ASP A 321 1.41 20.70 37.78
C ASP A 321 2.32 21.60 36.94
N ARG A 322 3.55 21.86 37.43
CA ARG A 322 4.56 22.57 36.64
C ARG A 322 4.94 21.82 35.35
N LYS A 323 5.20 20.52 35.45
CA LYS A 323 5.51 19.66 34.27
C LYS A 323 4.33 19.61 33.30
N ALA A 324 3.11 19.50 33.83
CA ALA A 324 1.90 19.55 33.01
C ALA A 324 1.72 20.91 32.29
N ALA A 325 2.05 22.01 32.94
CA ALA A 325 2.02 23.33 32.32
C ALA A 325 3.07 23.48 31.21
N LEU A 326 4.30 23.02 31.47
CA LEU A 326 5.38 23.00 30.46
C LEU A 326 5.02 22.12 29.26
N PHE A 327 4.44 20.93 29.49
CA PHE A 327 3.97 20.06 28.42
C PHE A 327 2.84 20.72 27.61
N ARG A 328 1.86 21.37 28.27
CA ARG A 328 0.80 22.11 27.55
C ARG A 328 1.36 23.25 26.70
N GLN A 329 2.36 23.97 27.21
CA GLN A 329 3.05 25.00 26.43
C GLN A 329 3.72 24.38 25.18
N LYS A 330 4.46 23.26 25.35
CA LYS A 330 5.12 22.56 24.26
C LYS A 330 4.12 22.01 23.24
N LYS A 331 2.98 21.48 23.70
CA LYS A 331 1.87 21.08 22.82
C LYS A 331 1.38 22.24 21.95
N VAL A 332 1.20 23.43 22.51
CA VAL A 332 0.79 24.61 21.74
C VAL A 332 1.81 24.95 20.64
N GLU A 333 3.11 24.86 20.94
CA GLU A 333 4.17 25.06 19.95
C GLU A 333 4.09 24.04 18.81
N ILE A 334 3.85 22.76 19.16
CA ILE A 334 3.73 21.66 18.20
C ILE A 334 2.48 21.81 17.32
N LEU A 335 1.34 22.18 17.92
CA LEU A 335 0.13 22.42 17.16
C LEU A 335 0.29 23.59 16.19
N ARG A 336 1.00 24.67 16.60
CA ARG A 336 1.36 25.76 15.66
C ARG A 336 2.26 25.28 14.53
N ALA A 337 3.32 24.52 14.86
CA ALA A 337 4.21 23.96 13.85
C ALA A 337 3.48 23.03 12.88
N LYS A 338 2.49 22.25 13.37
CA LYS A 338 1.60 21.44 12.54
C LYS A 338 0.75 22.32 11.62
N ASP A 339 0.12 23.36 12.15
CA ASP A 339 -0.73 24.28 11.37
C ASP A 339 0.09 25.02 10.29
N ASP A 340 1.31 25.47 10.62
CA ASP A 340 2.24 26.08 9.64
C ASP A 340 2.62 25.07 8.55
N LEU A 341 2.88 23.82 8.91
CA LEU A 341 3.18 22.77 7.95
C LEU A 341 2.01 22.46 7.01
N GLU A 342 0.78 22.48 7.53
CA GLU A 342 -0.43 22.31 6.72
C GLU A 342 -0.63 23.45 5.72
N LEU A 343 -0.35 24.68 6.12
CA LEU A 343 -0.37 25.83 5.21
C LEU A 343 0.69 25.71 4.10
N LEU A 344 1.90 25.27 4.48
CA LEU A 344 2.98 25.03 3.51
C LEU A 344 2.62 23.91 2.53
N LEU A 345 2.00 22.83 3.00
CA LEU A 345 1.54 21.73 2.15
C LEU A 345 0.54 22.21 1.08
N VAL A 346 -0.45 23.01 1.49
CA VAL A 346 -1.45 23.57 0.57
C VAL A 346 -0.80 24.51 -0.44
N ALA A 347 0.13 25.35 0.01
CA ALA A 347 0.87 26.27 -0.87
C ALA A 347 1.77 25.52 -1.87
N ASP A 348 2.44 24.46 -1.42
CA ASP A 348 3.26 23.61 -2.28
C ASP A 348 2.41 22.84 -3.31
N ALA A 349 1.25 22.32 -2.92
CA ALA A 349 0.32 21.68 -3.85
C ALA A 349 -0.16 22.65 -4.93
N LYS A 350 -0.51 23.88 -4.56
CA LYS A 350 -0.92 24.92 -5.50
C LYS A 350 0.19 25.27 -6.50
N ARG A 351 1.41 25.41 -6.01
CA ARG A 351 2.57 25.81 -6.83
C ARG A 351 3.12 24.67 -7.68
N ALA A 352 3.26 23.47 -7.09
CA ALA A 352 3.96 22.36 -7.71
C ALA A 352 3.04 21.43 -8.52
N LEU A 353 1.73 21.48 -8.29
CA LEU A 353 0.77 20.59 -8.95
C LEU A 353 -0.26 21.37 -9.78
N HIS A 354 -1.03 22.28 -9.17
CA HIS A 354 -2.10 22.98 -9.89
C HIS A 354 -1.58 23.93 -10.98
N ALA A 355 -0.49 24.66 -10.73
CA ALA A 355 0.03 25.61 -11.70
C ALA A 355 0.66 24.91 -12.93
N PRO A 356 1.53 23.88 -12.79
CA PRO A 356 2.00 23.09 -13.92
C PRO A 356 0.86 22.43 -14.70
N LEU A 357 -0.04 21.72 -14.03
CA LEU A 357 -1.19 21.09 -14.67
C LEU A 357 -1.98 22.05 -15.57
N ASN A 358 -2.24 23.27 -15.09
CA ASN A 358 -2.97 24.26 -15.87
C ASN A 358 -2.19 24.69 -17.12
N ASN A 359 -0.87 24.85 -17.02
CA ASN A 359 -0.02 25.23 -18.14
C ASN A 359 0.08 24.09 -19.16
N ASP A 360 0.27 22.86 -18.68
CA ASP A 360 0.50 21.70 -19.53
C ASP A 360 -0.78 21.32 -20.30
N ILE A 361 -1.95 21.41 -19.67
CA ILE A 361 -3.23 21.16 -20.37
C ILE A 361 -3.54 22.24 -21.41
N GLU A 362 -3.18 23.52 -21.16
CA GLU A 362 -3.34 24.58 -22.16
C GLU A 362 -2.39 24.37 -23.34
N ALA A 363 -1.13 24.02 -23.09
CA ALA A 363 -0.15 23.72 -24.13
C ALA A 363 -0.61 22.53 -24.99
N PHE A 364 -1.02 21.43 -24.36
CA PHE A 364 -1.54 20.25 -25.03
C PHE A 364 -2.78 20.56 -25.88
N LYS A 365 -3.72 21.32 -25.32
CA LYS A 365 -4.93 21.75 -26.02
C LYS A 365 -4.62 22.52 -27.32
N GLU A 366 -3.70 23.47 -27.26
CA GLU A 366 -3.33 24.29 -28.43
C GLU A 366 -2.54 23.46 -29.48
N GLU A 367 -1.73 22.51 -29.05
CA GLU A 367 -1.03 21.59 -29.96
C GLU A 367 -2.02 20.63 -30.65
N LEU A 368 -2.93 20.01 -29.89
CA LEU A 368 -3.94 19.11 -30.44
C LEU A 368 -4.87 19.82 -31.42
N LYS A 369 -5.29 21.05 -31.14
CA LYS A 369 -6.11 21.85 -32.06
C LYS A 369 -5.40 22.11 -33.38
N ARG A 370 -4.12 22.51 -33.35
CA ARG A 370 -3.33 22.72 -34.56
C ARG A 370 -3.21 21.45 -35.40
N TRP A 371 -2.95 20.33 -34.76
CA TRP A 371 -2.85 19.06 -35.43
C TRP A 371 -4.19 18.64 -36.06
N LEU A 372 -5.32 18.75 -35.32
CA LEU A 372 -6.64 18.41 -35.81
C LEU A 372 -7.08 19.24 -37.01
N VAL A 373 -6.73 20.54 -37.09
CA VAL A 373 -7.03 21.38 -38.26
C VAL A 373 -6.43 20.78 -39.52
N THR A 374 -5.16 20.44 -39.49
CA THR A 374 -4.45 19.85 -40.64
C THR A 374 -4.99 18.48 -41.00
N ASN A 375 -5.29 17.66 -39.98
CA ASN A 375 -5.75 16.29 -40.17
C ASN A 375 -7.18 16.23 -40.74
N VAL A 376 -8.09 17.10 -40.32
CA VAL A 376 -9.45 17.18 -40.87
C VAL A 376 -9.45 17.53 -42.37
N GLU A 377 -8.55 18.41 -42.80
CA GLU A 377 -8.40 18.79 -44.22
C GLU A 377 -7.88 17.60 -45.06
N SER A 378 -6.90 16.85 -44.57
CA SER A 378 -6.37 15.64 -45.21
C SER A 378 -7.44 14.57 -45.37
N LEU A 379 -8.13 14.21 -44.26
CA LEU A 379 -9.20 13.21 -44.24
C LEU A 379 -10.36 13.58 -45.18
N GLY A 380 -10.74 14.86 -45.23
CA GLY A 380 -11.76 15.35 -46.16
C GLY A 380 -11.33 15.25 -47.62
N GLY A 381 -10.04 15.42 -47.91
CA GLY A 381 -9.44 15.26 -49.22
C GLY A 381 -9.39 13.82 -49.70
N GLU A 382 -9.02 12.89 -48.82
CA GLU A 382 -8.92 11.48 -49.13
C GLU A 382 -10.28 10.83 -49.45
N HIS A 383 -11.34 11.31 -48.83
CA HIS A 383 -12.69 10.72 -48.89
C HIS A 383 -13.67 11.53 -49.77
N HIS A 384 -13.21 12.35 -50.66
CA HIS A 384 -14.05 13.21 -51.51
C HIS A 384 -14.95 12.42 -52.49
N GLY A 385 -14.81 11.07 -52.55
CA GLY A 385 -15.62 10.16 -53.37
C GLY A 385 -16.94 9.72 -52.76
N ILE A 386 -17.17 9.84 -51.44
CA ILE A 386 -18.32 9.29 -50.72
C ILE A 386 -19.48 10.30 -50.58
N PRO A 387 -20.74 9.85 -50.33
CA PRO A 387 -21.86 10.74 -50.07
C PRO A 387 -21.61 11.66 -48.86
N LEU A 388 -22.07 12.92 -48.91
CA LEU A 388 -21.82 13.94 -47.88
C LEU A 388 -22.26 13.49 -46.49
N ARG A 389 -23.35 12.73 -46.39
CA ARG A 389 -23.81 12.17 -45.10
C ARG A 389 -22.84 11.15 -44.53
N SER A 390 -22.32 10.27 -45.37
CA SER A 390 -21.33 9.26 -44.97
C SER A 390 -19.99 9.92 -44.61
N LEU A 391 -19.57 10.93 -45.36
CA LEU A 391 -18.37 11.73 -45.05
C LEU A 391 -18.49 12.41 -43.69
N HIS A 392 -19.65 12.99 -43.37
CA HIS A 392 -19.88 13.62 -42.07
C HIS A 392 -19.72 12.63 -40.91
N LEU A 393 -20.42 11.48 -40.99
CA LEU A 393 -20.36 10.45 -39.93
C LEU A 393 -18.93 9.89 -39.77
N LEU A 394 -18.24 9.63 -40.86
CA LEU A 394 -16.87 9.11 -40.85
C LEU A 394 -15.91 10.11 -40.20
N LEU A 395 -15.98 11.39 -40.57
CA LEU A 395 -15.16 12.43 -39.94
C LEU A 395 -15.48 12.59 -38.45
N GLU A 396 -16.75 12.54 -38.08
CA GLU A 396 -17.14 12.66 -36.66
C GLU A 396 -16.61 11.50 -35.84
N ASP A 397 -16.73 10.24 -36.29
CA ASP A 397 -16.26 9.07 -35.58
C ASP A 397 -14.73 9.02 -35.49
N GLN A 398 -14.03 9.35 -36.59
CA GLN A 398 -12.57 9.41 -36.60
C GLN A 398 -12.04 10.50 -35.67
N LEU A 399 -12.62 11.70 -35.70
CA LEU A 399 -12.23 12.79 -34.81
C LEU A 399 -12.46 12.47 -33.33
N LYS A 400 -13.59 11.81 -33.00
CA LYS A 400 -13.83 11.33 -31.64
C LYS A 400 -12.76 10.34 -31.19
N ALA A 401 -12.42 9.37 -32.05
CA ALA A 401 -11.40 8.37 -31.76
C ALA A 401 -10.01 9.02 -31.54
N GLN A 402 -9.60 9.91 -32.45
CA GLN A 402 -8.32 10.62 -32.39
C GLN A 402 -8.20 11.52 -31.16
N VAL A 403 -9.26 12.30 -30.86
CA VAL A 403 -9.26 13.15 -29.66
C VAL A 403 -9.19 12.27 -28.40
N ARG A 404 -9.93 11.17 -28.35
CA ARG A 404 -9.85 10.21 -27.21
C ARG A 404 -8.43 9.68 -27.05
N GLU A 405 -7.83 9.14 -28.10
CA GLU A 405 -6.48 8.58 -28.06
C GLU A 405 -5.44 9.61 -27.60
N ALA A 406 -5.53 10.84 -28.12
CA ALA A 406 -4.64 11.93 -27.72
C ALA A 406 -4.79 12.30 -26.24
N PHE A 407 -6.02 12.38 -25.73
CA PHE A 407 -6.27 12.68 -24.32
C PHE A 407 -5.85 11.52 -23.42
N ASP A 408 -6.09 10.26 -23.81
CA ASP A 408 -5.68 9.09 -23.05
C ASP A 408 -4.14 8.98 -22.95
N ALA A 409 -3.43 9.26 -24.06
CA ALA A 409 -1.96 9.28 -24.09
C ALA A 409 -1.38 10.43 -23.23
N TRP A 410 -1.91 11.65 -23.36
CA TRP A 410 -1.47 12.79 -22.57
C TRP A 410 -1.73 12.56 -21.07
N GLN A 411 -2.91 12.05 -20.72
CA GLN A 411 -3.27 11.72 -19.34
C GLN A 411 -2.28 10.75 -18.68
N ALA A 412 -1.85 9.72 -19.40
CA ALA A 412 -0.92 8.74 -18.85
C ALA A 412 0.42 9.39 -18.45
N GLY A 413 0.93 10.28 -19.29
CA GLY A 413 2.17 11.04 -19.03
C GLY A 413 2.03 12.03 -17.88
N GLU A 414 0.95 12.82 -17.90
CA GLU A 414 0.70 13.86 -16.92
C GLU A 414 0.42 13.28 -15.53
N SER A 415 -0.39 12.20 -15.45
CA SER A 415 -0.62 11.48 -14.18
C SER A 415 0.68 11.05 -13.53
N ALA A 416 1.60 10.44 -14.28
CA ALA A 416 2.88 10.00 -13.74
C ALA A 416 3.78 11.16 -13.25
N THR A 417 3.64 12.34 -13.85
CA THR A 417 4.39 13.54 -13.45
C THR A 417 3.82 14.16 -12.17
N LEU A 418 2.49 14.29 -12.11
CA LEU A 418 1.79 14.80 -10.93
C LEU A 418 1.98 13.88 -9.72
N GLU A 419 1.89 12.55 -9.91
CA GLU A 419 2.14 11.55 -8.87
C GLU A 419 3.52 11.71 -8.26
N ARG A 420 4.57 11.71 -9.09
CA ARG A 420 5.96 11.87 -8.60
C ARG A 420 6.17 13.18 -7.84
N THR A 421 5.56 14.27 -8.32
CA THR A 421 5.68 15.59 -7.69
C THR A 421 4.94 15.63 -6.35
N PHE A 422 3.75 15.02 -6.28
CA PHE A 422 2.98 14.92 -5.04
C PHE A 422 3.68 14.05 -4.01
N GLU A 423 4.16 12.86 -4.40
CA GLU A 423 4.90 11.96 -3.52
C GLU A 423 6.15 12.61 -2.93
N ALA A 424 6.93 13.32 -3.76
CA ALA A 424 8.10 14.06 -3.30
C ALA A 424 7.75 15.16 -2.30
N SER A 425 6.60 15.82 -2.48
CA SER A 425 6.09 16.83 -1.55
C SER A 425 5.65 16.17 -0.23
N CYS A 426 4.84 15.11 -0.29
CA CYS A 426 4.39 14.37 0.87
C CYS A 426 5.54 13.79 1.70
N ALA A 427 6.55 13.21 1.06
CA ALA A 427 7.72 12.65 1.75
C ALA A 427 8.49 13.71 2.58
N ARG A 428 8.64 14.92 2.04
CA ARG A 428 9.29 16.03 2.77
C ARG A 428 8.47 16.45 4.00
N HIS A 429 7.17 16.62 3.83
CA HIS A 429 6.28 17.01 4.92
C HIS A 429 6.12 15.90 5.97
N ALA A 430 6.11 14.62 5.55
CA ALA A 430 6.09 13.48 6.45
C ALA A 430 7.34 13.43 7.34
N ALA A 431 8.53 13.63 6.77
CA ALA A 431 9.78 13.68 7.53
C ALA A 431 9.76 14.81 8.58
N THR A 432 9.24 15.98 8.23
CA THR A 432 9.13 17.11 9.16
C THR A 432 8.17 16.80 10.32
N ILE A 433 7.04 16.16 10.04
CA ILE A 433 6.09 15.74 11.08
C ILE A 433 6.69 14.66 11.99
N ASP A 434 7.44 13.73 11.42
CA ASP A 434 8.15 12.72 12.20
C ASP A 434 9.13 13.36 13.18
N GLU A 435 9.88 14.37 12.75
CA GLU A 435 10.76 15.14 13.62
C GLU A 435 10.00 15.89 14.73
N ILE A 436 8.84 16.46 14.41
CA ILE A 436 7.99 17.16 15.37
C ILE A 436 7.47 16.18 16.43
N VAL A 437 6.95 15.02 16.02
CA VAL A 437 6.44 13.99 16.92
C VAL A 437 7.57 13.35 17.74
N ASP A 438 8.69 13.02 17.12
CA ASP A 438 9.89 12.53 17.83
C ASP A 438 10.40 13.57 18.83
N GLY A 439 10.33 14.86 18.48
CA GLY A 439 10.64 15.99 19.38
C GLY A 439 9.72 16.03 20.59
N LEU A 440 8.43 15.76 20.41
CA LEU A 440 7.45 15.70 21.51
C LEU A 440 7.77 14.54 22.47
N PHE A 441 8.02 13.35 21.93
CA PHE A 441 8.37 12.19 22.76
C PHE A 441 9.70 12.38 23.48
N ARG A 442 10.70 12.99 22.83
CA ARG A 442 11.97 13.37 23.49
C ARG A 442 11.72 14.33 24.63
N TYR A 443 10.95 15.38 24.38
CA TYR A 443 10.63 16.38 25.41
C TYR A 443 9.89 15.76 26.60
N ALA A 444 8.92 14.88 26.36
CA ALA A 444 8.21 14.18 27.42
C ALA A 444 9.15 13.23 28.19
N ALA A 445 10.01 12.48 27.48
CA ALA A 445 10.98 11.59 28.09
C ALA A 445 11.96 12.36 29.00
N ASP A 446 12.48 13.48 28.54
CA ASP A 446 13.40 14.34 29.32
C ASP A 446 12.67 15.00 30.50
N LEU A 447 11.44 15.49 30.29
CA LEU A 447 10.63 16.14 31.32
C LEU A 447 10.30 15.21 32.50
N PHE A 448 10.05 13.93 32.22
CA PHE A 448 9.71 12.93 33.21
C PHE A 448 10.89 12.00 33.58
N ALA A 449 12.07 12.18 33.00
CA ALA A 449 13.26 11.38 33.21
C ALA A 449 12.99 9.88 32.98
N ILE A 450 12.39 9.55 31.84
CA ILE A 450 12.08 8.17 31.41
C ILE A 450 12.91 7.76 30.19
N ALA A 451 13.08 6.46 30.01
CA ALA A 451 13.72 5.93 28.81
C ALA A 451 12.90 6.29 27.57
N ARG A 452 13.56 6.65 26.47
CA ARG A 452 12.87 6.93 25.22
C ARG A 452 12.19 5.66 24.70
N PRO A 453 10.94 5.74 24.23
CA PRO A 453 10.37 4.63 23.49
C PRO A 453 11.22 4.40 22.24
N GLY A 454 11.45 3.16 21.86
CA GLY A 454 11.92 2.86 20.51
C GLY A 454 10.99 3.59 19.53
N ARG A 455 11.55 4.25 18.50
CA ARG A 455 10.80 5.13 17.56
C ARG A 455 9.38 4.64 17.32
N SER A 456 8.39 5.40 17.75
CA SER A 456 6.99 5.14 17.44
C SER A 456 6.78 5.45 15.97
N GLU A 457 6.80 4.39 15.17
CA GLU A 457 6.65 4.45 13.72
C GLU A 457 5.18 4.27 13.33
N ALA A 458 4.29 5.11 13.87
CA ALA A 458 3.06 5.36 13.16
C ALA A 458 3.46 6.11 11.88
N ALA A 459 3.73 5.37 10.81
CA ALA A 459 4.06 5.96 9.52
C ALA A 459 2.94 6.93 9.12
N ILE A 460 3.31 8.16 8.78
CA ILE A 460 2.40 8.99 7.98
C ILE A 460 2.28 8.24 6.68
N HIS A 461 1.07 7.76 6.39
CA HIS A 461 0.81 7.14 5.12
C HIS A 461 1.00 8.20 4.04
N SER A 462 1.89 7.96 3.10
CA SER A 462 1.96 8.77 1.91
C SER A 462 0.62 8.65 1.21
N VAL A 463 -0.13 9.74 1.18
CA VAL A 463 -1.36 9.81 0.42
C VAL A 463 -0.98 9.84 -1.04
N GLU A 464 -1.24 8.75 -1.75
CA GLU A 464 -1.00 8.67 -3.18
C GLU A 464 -2.23 9.20 -3.92
N SER A 465 -2.01 10.15 -4.82
CA SER A 465 -3.05 10.70 -5.67
C SER A 465 -2.90 10.15 -7.07
N HIS A 466 -3.94 9.50 -7.59
CA HIS A 466 -3.98 9.06 -8.97
C HIS A 466 -4.98 9.84 -9.78
N PHE A 467 -4.54 10.32 -10.94
CA PHE A 467 -5.32 11.18 -11.82
C PHE A 467 -6.01 10.35 -12.89
N TYR A 468 -7.34 10.29 -12.83
CA TYR A 468 -8.20 9.50 -13.71
C TYR A 468 -9.21 10.42 -14.41
N TYR A 469 -9.51 10.14 -15.68
CA TYR A 469 -10.45 10.89 -16.50
C TYR A 469 -11.39 9.92 -17.24
N LYS A 470 -12.66 10.29 -17.38
CA LYS A 470 -13.64 9.56 -18.18
C LYS A 470 -14.01 10.36 -19.42
N PHE A 471 -13.65 9.85 -20.59
CA PHE A 471 -14.02 10.47 -21.87
C PHE A 471 -15.55 10.46 -22.04
N TRP A 472 -16.10 11.61 -22.36
CA TRP A 472 -17.54 11.74 -22.58
C TRP A 472 -17.83 11.97 -24.07
N SER A 473 -18.63 11.08 -24.69
CA SER A 473 -18.91 11.07 -26.13
C SER A 473 -20.33 11.53 -26.51
N GLU A 474 -21.14 12.06 -25.59
CA GLU A 474 -22.48 12.51 -25.96
C GLU A 474 -22.49 13.86 -26.66
N PRO A 475 -23.01 13.95 -27.89
CA PRO A 475 -23.22 15.23 -28.56
C PRO A 475 -24.45 15.95 -27.97
N PRO A 476 -24.47 17.28 -27.94
CA PRO A 476 -25.68 18.03 -27.59
C PRO A 476 -26.81 17.72 -28.60
N SER A 477 -27.95 17.30 -28.09
CA SER A 477 -29.11 16.75 -28.81
C SER A 477 -29.83 17.69 -29.80
N LEU A 478 -29.36 18.90 -29.99
CA LEU A 478 -30.00 19.95 -30.81
C LEU A 478 -29.48 20.08 -32.25
N ARG A 479 -28.58 19.21 -32.70
CA ARG A 479 -27.90 19.38 -34.01
C ARG A 479 -28.53 18.65 -35.20
N ILE A 480 -29.58 17.84 -35.03
CA ILE A 480 -30.10 16.96 -36.08
C ILE A 480 -30.88 17.74 -37.17
N LEU A 481 -31.46 18.86 -36.83
CA LEU A 481 -32.41 19.59 -37.72
C LEU A 481 -31.76 20.44 -38.85
N THR A 482 -30.47 20.73 -38.82
CA THR A 482 -29.80 21.60 -39.81
C THR A 482 -29.03 20.89 -40.92
N TRP A 483 -28.89 19.58 -40.84
CA TRP A 483 -28.05 18.82 -41.76
C TRP A 483 -28.71 18.45 -43.09
N SER A 484 -30.04 18.34 -43.14
CA SER A 484 -30.81 17.99 -44.36
C SER A 484 -30.55 18.96 -45.50
N LEU A 485 -30.36 20.24 -45.21
CA LEU A 485 -30.09 21.27 -46.24
C LEU A 485 -28.64 21.20 -46.76
N VAL A 486 -27.66 20.87 -45.93
CA VAL A 486 -26.24 20.76 -46.35
C VAL A 486 -26.03 19.57 -47.29
N PHE A 487 -26.73 18.45 -47.06
CA PHE A 487 -26.62 17.26 -47.90
C PHE A 487 -27.28 17.41 -49.29
N ALA A 488 -28.10 18.43 -49.47
CA ALA A 488 -28.72 18.79 -50.76
C ALA A 488 -27.88 19.75 -51.63
N LEU A 489 -26.77 20.30 -51.10
CA LEU A 489 -25.92 21.24 -51.81
C LEU A 489 -25.06 20.56 -52.88
N PRO A 490 -24.62 21.33 -53.92
CA PRO A 490 -23.61 20.85 -54.87
C PRO A 490 -22.36 20.35 -54.14
N ARG A 491 -21.85 19.20 -54.56
CA ARG A 491 -20.82 18.43 -53.85
C ARG A 491 -19.61 19.25 -53.39
N ARG A 492 -19.07 20.13 -54.23
CA ARG A 492 -17.90 20.97 -53.85
C ARG A 492 -18.20 21.91 -52.68
N ILE A 493 -19.39 22.48 -52.62
CA ILE A 493 -19.84 23.38 -51.56
C ILE A 493 -20.16 22.56 -50.30
N GLY A 494 -20.90 21.48 -50.48
CA GLY A 494 -21.29 20.58 -49.38
C GLY A 494 -20.08 19.96 -48.67
N THR A 495 -19.07 19.47 -49.40
CA THR A 495 -17.84 18.92 -48.81
C THR A 495 -17.10 19.98 -47.96
N ARG A 496 -16.95 21.20 -48.47
CA ARG A 496 -16.30 22.27 -47.73
C ARG A 496 -17.05 22.63 -46.43
N MET A 497 -18.37 22.70 -46.49
CA MET A 497 -19.21 22.92 -45.32
C MET A 497 -19.13 21.79 -44.29
N VAL A 498 -19.07 20.53 -44.73
CA VAL A 498 -18.89 19.37 -43.84
C VAL A 498 -17.54 19.42 -43.15
N ILE A 499 -16.45 19.73 -43.88
CA ILE A 499 -15.09 19.87 -43.32
C ILE A 499 -15.03 21.03 -42.31
N ASP A 500 -15.54 22.21 -42.67
CA ASP A 500 -15.55 23.36 -41.76
C ASP A 500 -16.35 23.11 -40.49
N ARG A 501 -17.40 22.30 -40.59
CA ARG A 501 -18.21 21.95 -39.44
C ARG A 501 -17.55 20.86 -38.58
N ALA A 502 -16.93 19.86 -39.20
CA ALA A 502 -16.13 18.85 -38.52
C ALA A 502 -14.96 19.50 -37.73
N ARG A 503 -14.32 20.47 -38.33
CA ARG A 503 -13.27 21.30 -37.67
C ARG A 503 -13.80 22.02 -36.43
N ARG A 504 -14.93 22.73 -36.55
CA ARG A 504 -15.55 23.39 -35.36
C ARG A 504 -15.95 22.41 -34.28
N TYR A 505 -16.51 21.28 -34.66
CA TYR A 505 -16.85 20.21 -33.73
C TYR A 505 -15.61 19.68 -32.99
N ALA A 506 -14.51 19.43 -33.70
CA ALA A 506 -13.26 18.99 -33.09
C ALA A 506 -12.73 20.00 -32.06
N MET A 507 -12.78 21.31 -32.38
CA MET A 507 -12.37 22.38 -31.47
C MET A 507 -13.21 22.42 -30.20
N GLU A 508 -14.55 22.33 -30.33
CA GLU A 508 -15.46 22.28 -29.19
C GLU A 508 -15.25 21.03 -28.33
N LEU A 509 -14.99 19.89 -28.97
CA LEU A 509 -14.72 18.63 -28.28
C LEU A 509 -13.44 18.72 -27.45
N VAL A 510 -12.36 19.25 -28.01
CA VAL A 510 -11.07 19.46 -27.31
C VAL A 510 -11.26 20.39 -26.10
N GLU A 511 -11.95 21.54 -26.27
CA GLU A 511 -12.22 22.46 -25.16
C GLU A 511 -13.02 21.80 -24.03
N THR A 512 -14.06 21.08 -24.40
CA THR A 512 -14.92 20.39 -23.41
C THR A 512 -14.14 19.34 -22.64
N GLN A 513 -13.33 18.52 -23.34
CA GLN A 513 -12.56 17.47 -22.71
C GLN A 513 -11.43 18.02 -21.84
N ALA A 514 -10.71 19.05 -22.30
CA ALA A 514 -9.67 19.73 -21.54
C ALA A 514 -10.23 20.35 -20.24
N GLY A 515 -11.39 21.02 -20.32
CA GLY A 515 -12.06 21.58 -19.15
C GLY A 515 -12.43 20.53 -18.10
N ARG A 516 -12.95 19.37 -18.54
CA ARG A 516 -13.29 18.25 -17.65
C ARG A 516 -12.05 17.62 -17.03
N MET A 517 -11.03 17.38 -17.83
CA MET A 517 -9.78 16.80 -17.35
C MET A 517 -9.11 17.70 -16.31
N ARG A 518 -9.08 19.01 -16.55
CA ARG A 518 -8.62 20.00 -15.57
C ARG A 518 -9.39 19.91 -14.25
N TYR A 519 -10.72 19.87 -14.34
CA TYR A 519 -11.57 19.76 -13.15
C TYR A 519 -11.32 18.47 -12.38
N ASP A 520 -11.26 17.32 -13.08
CA ASP A 520 -11.05 16.03 -12.47
C ASP A 520 -9.67 15.94 -11.78
N PHE A 521 -8.62 16.43 -12.42
CA PHE A 521 -7.28 16.45 -11.84
C PHE A 521 -7.17 17.41 -10.66
N SER A 522 -7.68 18.64 -10.78
CA SER A 522 -7.66 19.61 -9.69
C SER A 522 -8.39 19.08 -8.45
N ARG A 523 -9.58 18.51 -8.65
CA ARG A 523 -10.35 17.89 -7.56
C ARG A 523 -9.58 16.77 -6.86
N ARG A 524 -8.85 15.95 -7.59
CA ARG A 524 -8.07 14.83 -7.03
C ARG A 524 -6.85 15.31 -6.27
N ILE A 525 -6.16 16.34 -6.79
CA ILE A 525 -5.07 17.00 -6.05
C ILE A 525 -5.60 17.49 -4.70
N ASP A 526 -6.74 18.20 -4.69
CA ASP A 526 -7.32 18.73 -3.47
C ASP A 526 -7.74 17.62 -2.49
N GLN A 527 -8.30 16.51 -2.99
CA GLN A 527 -8.66 15.36 -2.17
C GLN A 527 -7.42 14.69 -1.55
N ALA A 528 -6.37 14.49 -2.34
CA ALA A 528 -5.13 13.91 -1.87
C ALA A 528 -4.43 14.76 -0.79
N VAL A 529 -4.41 16.08 -0.99
CA VAL A 529 -3.89 17.03 0.02
C VAL A 529 -4.71 16.98 1.30
N ALA A 530 -6.04 16.92 1.20
CA ALA A 530 -6.93 16.84 2.36
C ALA A 530 -6.73 15.54 3.15
N ALA A 531 -6.59 14.40 2.47
CA ALA A 531 -6.35 13.11 3.12
C ALA A 531 -4.98 13.07 3.82
N PHE A 532 -3.93 13.63 3.20
CA PHE A 532 -2.62 13.73 3.81
C PHE A 532 -2.63 14.63 5.06
N ARG A 533 -3.37 15.75 5.03
CA ARG A 533 -3.60 16.58 6.21
C ARG A 533 -4.24 15.81 7.36
N GLN A 534 -5.30 15.04 7.09
CA GLN A 534 -5.94 14.19 8.08
C GLN A 534 -4.98 13.19 8.72
N SER A 535 -4.09 12.61 7.94
CA SER A 535 -3.10 11.67 8.45
C SER A 535 -2.06 12.35 9.37
N ILE A 536 -1.65 13.58 9.06
CA ILE A 536 -0.81 14.42 9.90
C ILE A 536 -1.51 14.73 11.24
N GLU A 537 -2.75 15.18 11.17
CA GLU A 537 -3.58 15.51 12.34
C GLU A 537 -3.73 14.31 13.27
N ALA A 538 -4.16 13.16 12.74
CA ALA A 538 -4.32 11.93 13.51
C ALA A 538 -3.03 11.48 14.21
N LYS A 539 -1.87 11.64 13.57
CA LYS A 539 -0.58 11.27 14.15
C LYS A 539 -0.18 12.17 15.31
N VAL A 540 -0.34 13.48 15.15
CA VAL A 540 -0.03 14.46 16.22
C VAL A 540 -0.99 14.30 17.39
N ASP A 541 -2.29 14.09 17.11
CA ASP A 541 -3.31 13.90 18.15
C ASP A 541 -3.03 12.62 18.95
N THR A 542 -2.74 11.50 18.28
CA THR A 542 -2.41 10.25 18.98
C THR A 542 -1.19 10.42 19.89
N ALA A 543 -0.14 11.08 19.42
CA ALA A 543 1.07 11.32 20.18
C ALA A 543 0.82 12.23 21.41
N THR A 544 0.00 13.26 21.26
CA THR A 544 -0.30 14.21 22.35
C THR A 544 -1.26 13.63 23.37
N GLN A 545 -2.30 12.91 22.95
CA GLN A 545 -3.33 12.32 23.81
C GLN A 545 -2.78 11.27 24.77
N GLY A 546 -1.86 10.42 24.32
CA GLY A 546 -1.22 9.42 25.18
C GLY A 546 -0.54 10.05 26.40
N ILE A 547 0.27 11.08 26.17
CA ILE A 547 1.00 11.79 27.22
C ILE A 547 0.03 12.56 28.14
N GLU A 548 -0.95 13.28 27.58
CA GLU A 548 -1.95 14.02 28.38
C GLU A 548 -2.76 13.10 29.29
N THR A 549 -3.15 11.93 28.77
CA THR A 549 -3.91 10.94 29.52
C THR A 549 -3.12 10.44 30.74
N ALA A 550 -1.82 10.17 30.56
CA ALA A 550 -0.95 9.76 31.67
C ALA A 550 -0.81 10.83 32.72
N ILE A 551 -0.58 12.10 32.34
CA ILE A 551 -0.50 13.24 33.25
C ILE A 551 -1.83 13.46 33.97
N ALA A 552 -2.96 13.44 33.28
CA ALA A 552 -4.29 13.65 33.87
C ALA A 552 -4.67 12.54 34.86
N LYS A 553 -4.30 11.29 34.57
CA LYS A 553 -4.49 10.18 35.53
C LYS A 553 -3.67 10.42 36.82
N ALA A 554 -2.41 10.81 36.67
CA ALA A 554 -1.56 11.10 37.81
C ALA A 554 -2.11 12.25 38.66
N SER A 555 -2.54 13.38 38.06
CA SER A 555 -3.17 14.50 38.78
C SER A 555 -4.44 14.08 39.53
N LYS A 556 -5.31 13.29 38.91
CA LYS A 556 -6.53 12.78 39.55
C LYS A 556 -6.22 11.90 40.76
N LEU A 557 -5.22 11.02 40.68
CA LEU A 557 -4.81 10.13 41.75
C LEU A 557 -4.18 10.92 42.91
N HIS A 558 -3.37 11.94 42.65
CA HIS A 558 -2.87 12.85 43.65
C HIS A 558 -4.01 13.59 44.39
N ALA A 559 -5.05 14.01 43.69
CA ALA A 559 -6.23 14.64 44.29
C ALA A 559 -7.06 13.63 45.13
N ALA A 560 -7.02 12.35 44.85
CA ALA A 560 -7.70 11.29 45.61
C ALA A 560 -6.99 10.90 46.91
N GLY A 561 -5.75 11.36 47.11
CA GLY A 561 -4.98 11.21 48.37
C GLY A 561 -3.76 10.30 48.26
N LEU A 562 -2.85 10.46 49.25
CA LEU A 562 -1.53 9.80 49.24
C LEU A 562 -1.60 8.27 49.26
N ALA A 563 -2.59 7.67 49.92
CA ALA A 563 -2.73 6.22 49.95
C ALA A 563 -3.00 5.63 48.54
N SER A 564 -3.90 6.25 47.79
CA SER A 564 -4.22 5.80 46.40
C SER A 564 -3.04 6.00 45.45
N VAL A 565 -2.19 6.98 45.69
CA VAL A 565 -0.95 7.21 44.90
C VAL A 565 0.05 6.12 45.21
N ALA A 566 0.28 5.78 46.50
CA ALA A 566 1.22 4.74 46.89
C ALA A 566 0.80 3.35 46.35
N ASP A 567 -0.47 2.98 46.49
CA ASP A 567 -1.00 1.73 45.96
C ASP A 567 -0.80 1.63 44.44
N ARG A 568 -1.03 2.74 43.72
CA ARG A 568 -0.86 2.78 42.27
C ARG A 568 0.61 2.74 41.84
N GLN A 569 1.52 3.39 42.58
CA GLN A 569 2.96 3.33 42.36
C GLN A 569 3.50 1.92 42.55
N ASP A 570 3.06 1.22 43.62
CA ASP A 570 3.44 -0.17 43.86
C ASP A 570 2.92 -1.11 42.76
N ALA A 571 1.69 -0.91 42.32
CA ALA A 571 1.11 -1.65 41.22
C ALA A 571 1.88 -1.42 39.90
N LEU A 572 2.23 -0.18 39.56
CA LEU A 572 2.99 0.15 38.36
C LEU A 572 4.44 -0.35 38.44
N SER A 573 5.08 -0.25 39.61
CA SER A 573 6.44 -0.76 39.84
C SER A 573 6.48 -2.28 39.70
N SER A 574 5.45 -2.96 40.22
CA SER A 574 5.29 -4.40 40.07
C SER A 574 5.05 -4.77 38.59
N LYS A 575 4.21 -4.00 37.89
CA LYS A 575 3.95 -4.17 36.46
C LYS A 575 5.22 -3.99 35.62
N LEU A 576 6.01 -2.93 35.88
CA LEU A 576 7.27 -2.69 35.15
C LEU A 576 8.27 -3.83 35.38
N ARG A 577 8.42 -4.33 36.61
CA ARG A 577 9.27 -5.50 36.88
C ARG A 577 8.78 -6.75 36.15
N ALA A 578 7.47 -6.94 36.02
CA ALA A 578 6.91 -8.03 35.26
C ALA A 578 7.17 -7.88 33.74
N LEU A 579 7.07 -6.66 33.20
CA LEU A 579 7.42 -6.34 31.81
C LEU A 579 8.92 -6.56 31.54
N ASP A 580 9.80 -6.20 32.48
CA ASP A 580 11.24 -6.52 32.38
C ASP A 580 11.50 -8.02 32.35
N GLY A 581 10.76 -8.79 33.15
CA GLY A 581 10.80 -10.25 33.09
C GLY A 581 10.34 -10.84 31.76
N VAL A 582 9.34 -10.22 31.13
CA VAL A 582 8.90 -10.63 29.77
C VAL A 582 9.95 -10.23 28.73
N ALA A 583 10.57 -9.05 28.84
CA ALA A 583 11.64 -8.62 27.94
C ALA A 583 12.84 -9.60 28.00
N ALA A 584 13.25 -10.00 29.18
CA ALA A 584 14.33 -10.99 29.38
C ALA A 584 13.91 -12.36 28.82
N CYS A 585 12.65 -12.77 28.99
CA CYS A 585 12.10 -13.99 28.40
C CYS A 585 12.15 -13.97 26.87
N LEU A 586 11.73 -12.85 26.23
CA LEU A 586 11.77 -12.68 24.78
C LEU A 586 13.21 -12.71 24.25
N ALA A 587 14.14 -12.02 24.91
CA ALA A 587 15.55 -12.04 24.54
C ALA A 587 16.16 -13.45 24.63
N ALA A 588 15.82 -14.22 25.67
CA ALA A 588 16.28 -15.60 25.83
C ALA A 588 15.66 -16.54 24.77
N ALA A 589 14.40 -16.32 24.36
CA ALA A 589 13.71 -17.15 23.39
C ALA A 589 14.25 -16.97 21.95
N VAL A 590 14.83 -15.81 21.64
CA VAL A 590 15.42 -15.52 20.31
C VAL A 590 16.86 -16.03 20.21
N GLY A 591 17.54 -16.38 21.33
CA GLY A 591 18.92 -16.82 21.39
C GLY A 591 19.92 -15.66 21.38
N ALA A 592 21.12 -15.90 21.93
CA ALA A 592 22.18 -14.87 22.05
C ALA A 592 22.78 -14.39 20.72
N ASP A 593 22.41 -15.01 19.57
CA ASP A 593 22.88 -14.65 18.22
C ASP A 593 21.92 -13.74 17.45
N GLY A 594 20.72 -13.47 17.97
CA GLY A 594 19.78 -12.55 17.37
C GLY A 594 20.11 -11.10 17.75
N ARG A 595 20.93 -10.43 16.96
CA ARG A 595 21.12 -8.97 17.06
C ARG A 595 19.80 -8.27 16.76
N LEU A 596 19.05 -7.96 17.84
CA LEU A 596 18.03 -6.91 17.82
C LEU A 596 18.76 -5.56 17.77
N ASN A 597 19.13 -5.11 16.57
CA ASN A 597 19.58 -3.75 16.29
C ASN A 597 18.49 -2.99 15.57
#